data_75bd83925e3df1db60c1164c1a193d59
#
_entry.id   75bd83925e3df1db60c1164c1a193d59
#
_cell.length_a   1.000
_cell.length_b   1.000
_cell.length_c   1.000
_cell.angle_alpha   90.00
_cell.angle_beta   90.00
_cell.angle_gamma   90.00
#
_symmetry.space_group_name_H-M   'P 1'
#
loop_
_entity.id
_entity.type
_entity.pdbx_description
1 polymer ?
#
loop_
_entity_poly.entity_id
_entity_poly.type
_entity_poly.pdbx_seq_one_letter_code
_entity_poly.pdbx_strand_id
1 'polypeptide(L)'
;MSNQQPTNIGSMAAITPSVKFLLILNVSIFLIEGVLRIPLSRLFALPAVWWETWSFGSLFTYMFVHANGTHLMVNMLGLVFIGPAVEQTIGSYRFFVLYYLSGVLGGLGWSLLAQEGAF
;
A
#
# COMPACT_ATOMS: atom_id res chain seq x y z
N MET A 1 -3.59 6.50 47.21
CA MET A 1 -3.21 7.49 46.20
C MET A 1 -3.09 6.76 44.86
N SER A 2 -4.11 6.80 44.03
CA SER A 2 -4.13 6.18 42.72
C SER A 2 -3.33 7.07 41.79
N ASN A 3 -2.15 6.62 41.36
CA ASN A 3 -1.32 7.27 40.35
C ASN A 3 -1.95 7.00 39.00
N GLN A 4 -2.98 7.75 38.63
CA GLN A 4 -3.50 7.75 37.29
C GLN A 4 -2.51 8.51 36.40
N GLN A 5 -1.68 7.79 35.69
CA GLN A 5 -0.93 8.38 34.58
C GLN A 5 -1.93 8.92 33.55
N PRO A 6 -1.77 10.16 33.12
CA PRO A 6 -2.62 10.68 32.04
C PRO A 6 -2.43 9.81 30.81
N THR A 7 -3.50 9.20 30.35
CA THR A 7 -3.53 8.50 29.05
C THR A 7 -3.23 9.54 27.99
N ASN A 8 -2.05 9.45 27.43
CA ASN A 8 -1.56 10.40 26.43
C ASN A 8 -2.29 10.12 25.10
N ILE A 9 -3.49 10.68 24.95
CA ILE A 9 -4.31 10.56 23.73
C ILE A 9 -3.54 11.12 22.50
N GLY A 10 -2.53 11.99 22.72
CA GLY A 10 -1.66 12.52 21.67
C GLY A 10 -0.69 11.51 21.04
N SER A 11 -0.44 10.35 21.68
CA SER A 11 0.47 9.34 21.13
C SER A 11 -0.14 8.42 20.07
N MET A 12 -1.47 8.38 19.96
CA MET A 12 -2.17 7.51 18.99
C MET A 12 -2.21 8.07 17.56
N ALA A 13 -1.82 9.35 17.36
CA ALA A 13 -1.88 10.01 16.05
C ALA A 13 -0.52 10.14 15.36
N ALA A 14 0.59 9.64 15.95
CA ALA A 14 1.91 9.73 15.34
C ALA A 14 2.05 8.72 14.18
N ILE A 15 2.39 9.22 12.99
CA ILE A 15 2.75 8.39 11.84
C ILE A 15 4.05 7.64 12.16
N THR A 16 3.99 6.32 12.14
CA THR A 16 5.14 5.46 12.43
C THR A 16 6.16 5.45 11.27
N PRO A 17 7.44 5.08 11.50
CA PRO A 17 8.48 5.15 10.47
C PRO A 17 8.16 4.37 9.20
N SER A 18 7.63 3.15 9.31
CA SER A 18 7.30 2.33 8.14
C SER A 18 6.11 2.89 7.36
N VAL A 19 5.09 3.38 8.07
CA VAL A 19 3.95 4.06 7.44
C VAL A 19 4.43 5.31 6.72
N LYS A 20 5.29 6.14 7.34
CA LYS A 20 5.85 7.33 6.72
C LYS A 20 6.64 6.99 5.45
N PHE A 21 7.47 5.95 5.50
CA PHE A 21 8.22 5.49 4.34
C PHE A 21 7.28 5.09 3.18
N LEU A 22 6.26 4.27 3.47
CA LEU A 22 5.30 3.84 2.46
C LEU A 22 4.47 4.99 1.88
N LEU A 23 4.08 5.98 2.71
CA LEU A 23 3.41 7.19 2.24
C LEU A 23 4.28 7.96 1.24
N ILE A 24 5.53 8.23 1.61
CA ILE A 24 6.47 8.96 0.76
C ILE A 24 6.70 8.19 -0.55
N LEU A 25 6.91 6.88 -0.48
CA LEU A 25 7.16 6.03 -1.65
C LEU A 25 5.96 6.07 -2.63
N ASN A 26 4.74 5.82 -2.15
CA ASN A 26 3.55 5.80 -2.99
C ASN A 26 3.24 7.16 -3.62
N VAL A 27 3.30 8.23 -2.81
CA VAL A 27 3.08 9.60 -3.30
C VAL A 27 4.15 10.00 -4.30
N SER A 28 5.42 9.68 -4.04
CA SER A 28 6.53 9.99 -4.96
C SER A 28 6.37 9.30 -6.31
N ILE A 29 6.01 8.02 -6.34
CA ILE A 29 5.75 7.27 -7.58
C ILE A 29 4.61 7.93 -8.36
N PHE A 30 3.51 8.28 -7.70
CA PHE A 30 2.37 8.92 -8.33
C PHE A 30 2.72 10.30 -8.92
N LEU A 31 3.51 11.10 -8.19
CA LEU A 31 3.96 12.41 -8.67
C LEU A 31 4.95 12.30 -9.83
N ILE A 32 5.87 11.34 -9.79
CA ILE A 32 6.82 11.08 -10.90
C ILE A 32 6.03 10.75 -12.17
N GLU A 33 5.04 9.88 -12.09
CA GLU A 33 4.20 9.53 -13.24
C GLU A 33 3.39 10.73 -13.75
N GLY A 34 2.75 11.48 -12.84
CA GLY A 34 1.89 12.60 -13.22
C GLY A 34 2.64 13.85 -13.69
N VAL A 35 3.74 14.21 -13.04
CA VAL A 35 4.52 15.43 -13.33
C VAL A 35 5.53 15.20 -14.45
N LEU A 36 6.32 14.13 -14.34
CA LEU A 36 7.37 13.83 -15.33
C LEU A 36 6.84 13.05 -16.53
N ARG A 37 5.57 12.63 -16.49
CA ARG A 37 4.92 11.83 -17.53
C ARG A 37 5.66 10.55 -17.89
N ILE A 38 6.35 9.96 -16.91
CA ILE A 38 6.99 8.66 -17.04
C ILE A 38 5.90 7.60 -16.79
N PRO A 39 5.57 6.74 -17.75
CA PRO A 39 4.42 5.81 -17.63
C PRO A 39 4.75 4.62 -16.72
N LEU A 40 4.98 4.86 -15.43
CA LEU A 40 5.32 3.82 -14.45
C LEU A 40 4.21 2.78 -14.30
N SER A 41 2.96 3.20 -14.41
CA SER A 41 1.82 2.29 -14.38
C SER A 41 1.86 1.25 -15.49
N ARG A 42 2.36 1.60 -16.69
CA ARG A 42 2.52 0.63 -17.80
C ARG A 42 3.59 -0.43 -17.51
N LEU A 43 4.60 -0.07 -16.71
CA LEU A 43 5.70 -0.97 -16.38
C LEU A 43 5.40 -1.86 -15.16
N PHE A 44 4.67 -1.33 -14.19
CA PHE A 44 4.50 -1.93 -12.87
C PHE A 44 3.07 -2.38 -12.55
N ALA A 45 2.06 -1.97 -13.35
CA ALA A 45 0.70 -2.45 -13.16
C ALA A 45 0.59 -3.96 -13.44
N LEU A 46 -0.31 -4.60 -12.73
CA LEU A 46 -0.54 -6.04 -12.84
C LEU A 46 -1.51 -6.33 -13.99
N PRO A 47 -1.08 -7.01 -15.07
CA PRO A 47 -2.01 -7.48 -16.10
C PRO A 47 -2.92 -8.59 -15.55
N ALA A 48 -4.15 -8.69 -16.03
CA ALA A 48 -5.07 -9.76 -15.63
C ALA A 48 -4.51 -11.16 -15.90
N VAL A 49 -3.74 -11.31 -16.97
CA VAL A 49 -3.10 -12.56 -17.42
C VAL A 49 -1.58 -12.50 -17.27
N TRP A 50 -1.10 -12.00 -16.12
CA TRP A 50 0.33 -11.78 -15.86
C TRP A 50 1.21 -13.03 -16.07
N TRP A 51 0.68 -14.23 -15.91
CA TRP A 51 1.41 -15.49 -16.19
C TRP A 51 1.60 -15.74 -17.68
N GLU A 52 0.69 -15.31 -18.56
CA GLU A 52 0.84 -15.42 -20.02
C GLU A 52 1.83 -14.39 -20.54
N THR A 53 1.85 -13.21 -19.93
CA THR A 53 2.75 -12.12 -20.31
C THR A 53 4.11 -12.17 -19.60
N TRP A 54 4.39 -13.21 -18.80
CA TRP A 54 5.60 -13.36 -17.99
C TRP A 54 5.86 -12.17 -17.05
N SER A 55 4.82 -11.48 -16.62
CA SER A 55 4.89 -10.28 -15.80
C SER A 55 4.89 -10.60 -14.30
N PHE A 56 5.63 -11.62 -13.87
CA PHE A 56 5.68 -12.06 -12.46
C PHE A 56 6.13 -10.95 -11.51
N GLY A 57 7.06 -10.10 -11.94
CA GLY A 57 7.53 -8.97 -11.15
C GLY A 57 6.43 -7.97 -10.81
N SER A 58 5.41 -7.84 -11.66
CA SER A 58 4.31 -6.89 -11.42
C SER A 58 3.44 -7.26 -10.22
N LEU A 59 3.42 -8.53 -9.79
CA LEU A 59 2.78 -8.91 -8.51
C LEU A 59 3.37 -8.19 -7.30
N PHE A 60 4.64 -7.79 -7.37
CA PHE A 60 5.36 -7.13 -6.29
C PHE A 60 5.37 -5.60 -6.42
N THR A 61 5.12 -5.08 -7.61
CA THR A 61 5.26 -3.65 -7.90
C THR A 61 3.93 -2.93 -8.11
N TYR A 62 2.88 -3.62 -8.54
CA TYR A 62 1.59 -3.01 -8.88
C TYR A 62 0.96 -2.25 -7.70
N MET A 63 1.24 -2.67 -6.47
CA MET A 63 0.67 -2.06 -5.26
C MET A 63 1.14 -0.62 -5.02
N PHE A 64 2.20 -0.19 -5.70
CA PHE A 64 2.75 1.17 -5.59
C PHE A 64 2.26 2.10 -6.69
N VAL A 65 1.60 1.59 -7.74
CA VAL A 65 1.02 2.41 -8.80
C VAL A 65 -0.49 2.58 -8.59
N HIS A 66 -0.97 3.78 -8.85
CA HIS A 66 -2.36 4.15 -8.59
C HIS A 66 -3.01 4.72 -9.85
N ALA A 67 -4.19 4.23 -10.18
CA ALA A 67 -4.91 4.62 -11.40
C ALA A 67 -5.27 6.11 -11.44
N ASN A 68 -5.51 6.71 -10.28
CA ASN A 68 -5.88 8.12 -10.15
C ASN A 68 -5.65 8.63 -8.72
N GLY A 69 -5.77 9.95 -8.53
CA GLY A 69 -5.56 10.60 -7.24
C GLY A 69 -6.53 10.16 -6.14
N THR A 70 -7.77 9.83 -6.48
CA THR A 70 -8.76 9.32 -5.51
C THR A 70 -8.34 7.95 -4.97
N HIS A 71 -7.89 7.05 -5.84
CA HIS A 71 -7.40 5.73 -5.45
C HIS A 71 -6.18 5.85 -4.53
N LEU A 72 -5.22 6.69 -4.90
CA LEU A 72 -4.08 7.00 -4.03
C LEU A 72 -4.53 7.52 -2.67
N MET A 73 -5.43 8.52 -2.66
CA MET A 73 -5.89 9.16 -1.43
C MET A 73 -6.55 8.16 -0.48
N VAL A 74 -7.47 7.32 -0.97
CA VAL A 74 -8.16 6.32 -0.14
C VAL A 74 -7.16 5.31 0.44
N ASN A 75 -6.20 4.84 -0.36
CA ASN A 75 -5.17 3.92 0.12
C ASN A 75 -4.26 4.57 1.17
N MET A 76 -3.84 5.82 0.96
CA MET A 76 -2.99 6.55 1.92
C MET A 76 -3.75 6.86 3.21
N LEU A 77 -5.03 7.19 3.16
CA LEU A 77 -5.86 7.35 4.35
C LEU A 77 -5.96 6.05 5.15
N GLY A 78 -6.23 4.92 4.49
CA GLY A 78 -6.22 3.61 5.14
C GLY A 78 -4.89 3.30 5.82
N LEU A 79 -3.79 3.59 5.14
CA LEU A 79 -2.44 3.41 5.67
C LEU A 79 -2.16 4.29 6.89
N VAL A 80 -2.58 5.57 6.88
CA VAL A 80 -2.40 6.51 8.00
C VAL A 80 -3.24 6.13 9.20
N PHE A 81 -4.49 5.74 8.99
CA PHE A 81 -5.40 5.44 10.11
C PHE A 81 -5.16 4.07 10.74
N ILE A 82 -4.81 3.08 9.97
CA ILE A 82 -4.66 1.69 10.43
C ILE A 82 -3.20 1.32 10.64
N GLY A 83 -2.30 1.76 9.76
CA GLY A 83 -0.91 1.37 9.72
C GLY A 83 -0.15 1.58 11.02
N PRO A 84 -0.21 2.76 11.68
CA PRO A 84 0.53 2.99 12.91
C PRO A 84 0.14 2.05 14.05
N ALA A 85 -1.14 1.75 14.21
CA ALA A 85 -1.61 0.82 15.23
C ALA A 85 -1.09 -0.60 14.97
N VAL A 86 -1.11 -1.04 13.72
CA VAL A 86 -0.58 -2.35 13.33
C VAL A 86 0.93 -2.41 13.52
N GLU A 87 1.68 -1.41 13.03
CA GLU A 87 3.13 -1.37 13.19
C GLU A 87 3.56 -1.36 14.66
N GLN A 88 2.89 -0.58 15.51
CA GLN A 88 3.14 -0.54 16.95
C GLN A 88 2.88 -1.89 17.63
N THR A 89 1.92 -2.65 17.14
CA THR A 89 1.54 -3.95 17.71
C THR A 89 2.50 -5.07 17.31
N ILE A 90 2.88 -5.14 16.02
CA ILE A 90 3.64 -6.27 15.48
C ILE A 90 5.09 -5.95 15.14
N GLY A 91 5.49 -4.69 15.15
CA GLY A 91 6.81 -4.18 14.79
C GLY A 91 6.97 -3.94 13.28
N SER A 92 7.98 -3.13 12.93
CA SER A 92 8.20 -2.64 11.56
C SER A 92 8.45 -3.76 10.55
N TYR A 93 9.28 -4.75 10.90
CA TYR A 93 9.58 -5.86 9.99
C TYR A 93 8.32 -6.65 9.61
N ARG A 94 7.54 -7.07 10.62
CA ARG A 94 6.30 -7.83 10.40
C ARG A 94 5.24 -6.99 9.69
N PHE A 95 5.23 -5.68 9.94
CA PHE A 95 4.35 -4.75 9.25
C PHE A 95 4.65 -4.70 7.74
N PHE A 96 5.92 -4.61 7.33
CA PHE A 96 6.29 -4.68 5.91
C PHE A 96 5.95 -6.03 5.29
N VAL A 97 6.22 -7.14 5.98
CA VAL A 97 5.84 -8.48 5.50
C VAL A 97 4.33 -8.57 5.29
N LEU A 98 3.54 -8.08 6.25
CA LEU A 98 2.07 -8.07 6.16
C LEU A 98 1.61 -7.20 4.98
N TYR A 99 2.19 -6.00 4.82
CA TYR A 99 1.86 -5.09 3.73
C TYR A 99 2.11 -5.75 2.36
N TYR A 100 3.29 -6.33 2.16
CA TYR A 100 3.64 -7.00 0.91
C TYR A 100 2.80 -8.24 0.64
N LEU A 101 2.62 -9.11 1.63
CA LEU A 101 1.80 -10.32 1.48
C LEU A 101 0.34 -9.97 1.15
N SER A 102 -0.21 -8.97 1.81
CA SER A 102 -1.57 -8.49 1.52
C SER A 102 -1.68 -7.96 0.10
N GLY A 103 -0.67 -7.22 -0.37
CA GLY A 103 -0.60 -6.75 -1.75
C GLY A 103 -0.55 -7.89 -2.76
N VAL A 104 0.37 -8.84 -2.58
CA VAL A 104 0.50 -10.01 -3.48
C VAL A 104 -0.79 -10.84 -3.51
N LEU A 105 -1.36 -11.15 -2.35
CA LEU A 105 -2.63 -11.91 -2.27
C LEU A 105 -3.80 -11.14 -2.90
N GLY A 106 -3.85 -9.82 -2.72
CA GLY A 106 -4.85 -8.96 -3.36
C GLY A 106 -4.73 -8.97 -4.88
N GLY A 107 -3.50 -8.91 -5.42
CA GLY A 107 -3.24 -9.01 -6.85
C GLY A 107 -3.61 -10.36 -7.44
N LEU A 108 -3.28 -11.45 -6.74
CA LEU A 108 -3.68 -12.79 -7.14
C LEU A 108 -5.21 -12.94 -7.16
N GLY A 109 -5.90 -12.47 -6.11
CA GLY A 109 -7.35 -12.50 -6.02
C GLY A 109 -8.01 -11.70 -7.14
N TRP A 110 -7.52 -10.48 -7.41
CA TRP A 110 -8.00 -9.66 -8.50
C TRP A 110 -7.83 -10.35 -9.87
N SER A 111 -6.65 -10.92 -10.13
CA SER A 111 -6.39 -11.57 -11.42
C SER A 111 -7.29 -12.78 -11.68
N LEU A 112 -7.62 -13.54 -10.64
CA LEU A 112 -8.58 -14.65 -10.75
C LEU A 112 -9.99 -14.15 -11.08
N LEU A 113 -10.47 -13.13 -10.38
CA LEU A 113 -11.79 -12.54 -10.63
C LEU A 113 -11.90 -11.85 -12.00
N ALA A 114 -10.83 -11.20 -12.45
CA ALA A 114 -10.80 -10.53 -13.75
C ALA A 114 -10.94 -11.51 -14.94
N GLN A 115 -10.51 -12.77 -14.77
CA GLN A 115 -10.66 -13.79 -15.81
C GLN A 115 -12.09 -14.31 -15.94
N GLU A 116 -12.82 -14.35 -14.83
CA GLU A 116 -14.22 -14.85 -14.82
C GLU A 116 -15.21 -13.84 -15.42
N GLY A 117 -14.72 -12.72 -15.97
CA GLY A 117 -15.56 -11.70 -16.57
C GLY A 117 -16.42 -10.93 -15.56
N ALA A 118 -15.98 -10.89 -14.30
CA ALA A 118 -16.69 -10.25 -13.20
C ALA A 118 -16.64 -8.70 -13.25
N PHE A 119 -16.06 -8.13 -14.30
CA PHE A 119 -15.96 -6.67 -14.50
C PHE A 119 -16.13 -6.29 -15.97
#